data_bfae1020ef08e177b308669a8781f7ab
#
_entry.id   bfae1020ef08e177b308669a8781f7ab
#
_cell.length_a   1.000
_cell.length_b   1.000
_cell.length_c   1.000
_cell.angle_alpha   90.00
_cell.angle_beta   90.00
_cell.angle_gamma   90.00
#
_symmetry.space_group_name_H-M   'P 1'
#
loop_
_entity.id
_entity.type
_entity.pdbx_description
1 polymer ?
#
loop_
_entity_poly.entity_id
_entity_poly.type
_entity_poly.pdbx_seq_one_letter_code
_entity_poly.pdbx_strand_id
1 'polypeptide(L)'
;MKAKITLAKEFKIGEIDKRIYGSFIEHLGRAVYGGIYEPDHPTADEDGFRGDVIDLVKKLNVPIVRYPGGNFVSGYNWEDGVGPVEKRPKRLDLAWGTTEPNYFGTNEFMKWCKKANTECMMAVNLGTRGADEARNLVEYTNHKSGSAWSDLRKKHGYDEPWDVKLWCLGNEMDGAWQMGAKTATEYGRVALEASKMMKWTDPTIETVLCGSSSVNSKTFGRWEIGRAHV
;
A
#
# COMPACT_ATOMS: atom_id res chain seq x y z
N MET A 1 -41.48 -15.11 13.16
CA MET A 1 -41.40 -13.80 12.48
C MET A 1 -41.20 -14.08 11.00
N LYS A 2 -41.98 -13.48 10.10
CA LYS A 2 -41.80 -13.64 8.63
C LYS A 2 -41.21 -12.35 8.08
N ALA A 3 -40.10 -12.43 7.32
CA ALA A 3 -39.54 -11.32 6.61
C ALA A 3 -39.81 -11.42 5.11
N LYS A 4 -40.04 -10.30 4.44
CA LYS A 4 -40.22 -10.22 2.98
C LYS A 4 -39.11 -9.38 2.41
N ILE A 5 -38.36 -9.92 1.44
CA ILE A 5 -37.35 -9.18 0.68
C ILE A 5 -37.92 -8.96 -0.72
N THR A 6 -37.90 -7.74 -1.20
CA THR A 6 -38.29 -7.38 -2.56
C THR A 6 -37.11 -6.87 -3.31
N LEU A 7 -36.79 -7.48 -4.45
CA LEU A 7 -35.70 -7.06 -5.36
C LEU A 7 -36.33 -6.63 -6.68
N ALA A 8 -36.00 -5.42 -7.13
CA ALA A 8 -36.43 -4.89 -8.41
C ALA A 8 -35.39 -3.96 -8.98
N LYS A 9 -35.29 -3.82 -10.30
CA LYS A 9 -34.33 -2.93 -10.96
C LYS A 9 -34.50 -1.47 -10.55
N GLU A 10 -35.73 -1.07 -10.27
CA GLU A 10 -36.12 0.28 -9.83
C GLU A 10 -35.56 0.63 -8.44
N PHE A 11 -35.18 -0.39 -7.66
CA PHE A 11 -34.59 -0.20 -6.31
C PHE A 11 -33.07 -0.19 -6.33
N LYS A 12 -32.45 -0.16 -7.52
CA LYS A 12 -30.99 -0.04 -7.64
C LYS A 12 -30.56 1.33 -7.11
N ILE A 13 -29.67 1.32 -6.10
CA ILE A 13 -29.13 2.53 -5.47
C ILE A 13 -27.85 3.00 -6.18
N GLY A 14 -27.03 2.05 -6.68
CA GLY A 14 -25.78 2.35 -7.34
C GLY A 14 -25.06 1.08 -7.81
N GLU A 15 -23.93 1.27 -8.47
CA GLU A 15 -22.99 0.19 -8.80
C GLU A 15 -22.04 -0.04 -7.63
N ILE A 16 -21.66 -1.27 -7.42
CA ILE A 16 -20.65 -1.64 -6.44
C ILE A 16 -19.27 -1.51 -7.11
N ASP A 17 -18.40 -0.66 -6.58
CA ASP A 17 -17.01 -0.61 -7.03
C ASP A 17 -16.32 -1.93 -6.70
N LYS A 18 -15.71 -2.56 -7.71
CA LYS A 18 -15.04 -3.86 -7.54
C LYS A 18 -13.91 -3.81 -6.51
N ARG A 19 -13.32 -2.65 -6.28
CA ARG A 19 -12.23 -2.44 -5.30
C ARG A 19 -12.63 -2.86 -3.87
N ILE A 20 -13.92 -2.88 -3.52
CA ILE A 20 -14.36 -3.39 -2.20
C ILE A 20 -14.07 -4.88 -1.98
N TYR A 21 -13.86 -5.64 -3.05
CA TYR A 21 -13.46 -7.06 -3.01
C TYR A 21 -11.94 -7.23 -3.03
N GLY A 22 -11.19 -6.15 -2.81
CA GLY A 22 -9.74 -6.15 -2.72
C GLY A 22 -9.22 -6.91 -1.51
N SER A 23 -7.90 -7.06 -1.47
CA SER A 23 -7.17 -7.75 -0.41
C SER A 23 -6.12 -6.86 0.20
N PHE A 24 -5.45 -7.37 1.22
CA PHE A 24 -4.42 -6.66 1.97
C PHE A 24 -3.24 -7.57 2.27
N ILE A 25 -2.04 -7.05 2.07
CA ILE A 25 -0.79 -7.71 2.42
C ILE A 25 0.09 -6.76 3.21
N GLU A 26 0.68 -7.27 4.28
CA GLU A 26 1.61 -6.58 5.14
C GLU A 26 2.83 -7.44 5.43
N HIS A 27 4.01 -6.83 5.65
CA HIS A 27 5.18 -7.50 6.19
C HIS A 27 4.95 -7.89 7.65
N LEU A 28 4.04 -8.84 7.84
CA LEU A 28 3.56 -9.36 9.12
C LEU A 28 3.49 -10.89 9.06
N GLY A 29 4.07 -11.55 10.04
CA GLY A 29 4.01 -13.00 10.15
C GLY A 29 4.48 -13.69 8.87
N ARG A 30 3.62 -14.51 8.26
CA ARG A 30 3.91 -15.23 7.02
C ARG A 30 3.12 -14.71 5.80
N ALA A 31 2.68 -13.46 5.81
CA ALA A 31 1.91 -12.94 4.69
C ALA A 31 2.80 -12.68 3.46
N VAL A 32 4.00 -12.15 3.66
CA VAL A 32 4.99 -11.97 2.59
C VAL A 32 5.95 -13.17 2.55
N TYR A 33 6.85 -13.30 3.53
CA TYR A 33 7.83 -14.40 3.60
C TYR A 33 7.16 -15.70 4.08
N GLY A 34 7.19 -16.74 3.23
CA GLY A 34 6.45 -17.99 3.44
C GLY A 34 4.95 -17.86 3.14
N GLY A 35 4.55 -16.74 2.51
CA GLY A 35 3.20 -16.47 2.02
C GLY A 35 3.22 -16.26 0.50
N ILE A 36 3.24 -15.00 0.03
CA ILE A 36 3.30 -14.71 -1.41
C ILE A 36 4.70 -14.90 -2.00
N TYR A 37 5.75 -14.84 -1.17
CA TYR A 37 7.16 -14.99 -1.54
C TYR A 37 7.82 -16.06 -0.68
N GLU A 38 8.26 -17.12 -1.31
CA GLU A 38 8.95 -18.27 -0.69
C GLU A 38 9.76 -19.00 -1.77
N PRO A 39 11.01 -18.56 -2.06
CA PRO A 39 11.81 -19.07 -3.19
C PRO A 39 12.04 -20.60 -3.19
N ASP A 40 12.10 -21.21 -2.01
CA ASP A 40 12.32 -22.65 -1.86
C ASP A 40 11.03 -23.49 -1.90
N HIS A 41 9.86 -22.85 -2.11
CA HIS A 41 8.59 -23.55 -2.17
C HIS A 41 8.48 -24.36 -3.49
N PRO A 42 7.88 -25.59 -3.48
CA PRO A 42 7.74 -26.40 -4.70
C PRO A 42 6.97 -25.74 -5.86
N THR A 43 6.13 -24.74 -5.57
CA THR A 43 5.39 -23.97 -6.58
C THR A 43 6.00 -22.60 -6.85
N ALA A 44 7.18 -22.30 -6.29
CA ALA A 44 7.84 -21.01 -6.52
C ALA A 44 8.22 -20.86 -8.00
N ASP A 45 7.97 -19.68 -8.54
CA ASP A 45 8.44 -19.32 -9.87
C ASP A 45 9.88 -18.78 -9.85
N GLU A 46 10.37 -18.32 -10.99
CA GLU A 46 11.73 -17.76 -11.14
C GLU A 46 12.00 -16.49 -10.32
N ASP A 47 10.94 -15.78 -9.90
CA ASP A 47 11.00 -14.61 -9.01
C ASP A 47 10.85 -14.98 -7.52
N GLY A 48 10.64 -16.27 -7.20
CA GLY A 48 10.41 -16.76 -5.84
C GLY A 48 8.96 -16.57 -5.34
N PHE A 49 8.03 -16.28 -6.23
CA PHE A 49 6.62 -16.11 -5.87
C PHE A 49 5.90 -17.46 -5.81
N ARG A 50 5.08 -17.64 -4.79
CA ARG A 50 4.24 -18.82 -4.60
C ARG A 50 3.18 -18.93 -5.70
N GLY A 51 3.36 -19.84 -6.64
CA GLY A 51 2.44 -20.08 -7.77
C GLY A 51 1.05 -20.53 -7.31
N ASP A 52 0.98 -21.41 -6.30
CA ASP A 52 -0.29 -21.83 -5.71
C ASP A 52 -1.09 -20.67 -5.11
N VAL A 53 -0.43 -19.70 -4.49
CA VAL A 53 -1.07 -18.48 -3.97
C VAL A 53 -1.53 -17.57 -5.10
N ILE A 54 -0.71 -17.36 -6.13
CA ILE A 54 -1.09 -16.60 -7.33
C ILE A 54 -2.34 -17.20 -7.98
N ASP A 55 -2.41 -18.51 -8.11
CA ASP A 55 -3.58 -19.19 -8.70
C ASP A 55 -4.86 -18.99 -7.87
N LEU A 56 -4.74 -19.02 -6.54
CA LEU A 56 -5.87 -18.73 -5.65
C LEU A 56 -6.34 -17.27 -5.77
N VAL A 57 -5.41 -16.31 -5.83
CA VAL A 57 -5.73 -14.88 -6.01
C VAL A 57 -6.44 -14.64 -7.33
N LYS A 58 -5.96 -15.27 -8.42
CA LYS A 58 -6.64 -15.25 -9.73
C LYS A 58 -8.04 -15.87 -9.68
N LYS A 59 -8.16 -17.03 -9.03
CA LYS A 59 -9.44 -17.73 -8.90
C LYS A 59 -10.46 -16.93 -8.11
N LEU A 60 -10.03 -16.19 -7.08
CA LEU A 60 -10.85 -15.26 -6.31
C LEU A 60 -11.16 -13.98 -7.09
N ASN A 61 -10.45 -13.74 -8.20
CA ASN A 61 -10.56 -12.51 -8.99
C ASN A 61 -10.37 -11.25 -8.14
N VAL A 62 -9.32 -11.24 -7.30
CA VAL A 62 -9.00 -10.11 -6.41
C VAL A 62 -8.63 -8.89 -7.24
N PRO A 63 -9.42 -7.80 -7.23
CA PRO A 63 -9.22 -6.69 -8.15
C PRO A 63 -8.04 -5.80 -7.78
N ILE A 64 -7.73 -5.69 -6.49
CA ILE A 64 -6.69 -4.81 -5.97
C ILE A 64 -6.13 -5.35 -4.67
N VAL A 65 -4.83 -5.16 -4.42
CA VAL A 65 -4.16 -5.54 -3.17
C VAL A 65 -3.43 -4.32 -2.59
N ARG A 66 -3.71 -4.02 -1.32
CA ARG A 66 -3.02 -2.97 -0.57
C ARG A 66 -1.72 -3.48 0.02
N TYR A 67 -0.63 -2.70 -0.12
CA TYR A 67 0.74 -3.02 0.28
C TYR A 67 1.50 -1.72 0.68
N PRO A 68 2.56 -1.69 1.49
CA PRO A 68 3.27 -2.82 2.14
C PRO A 68 2.74 -3.16 3.53
N GLY A 69 1.66 -2.55 3.96
CA GLY A 69 1.09 -2.83 5.26
C GLY A 69 0.18 -1.76 5.78
N GLY A 70 -0.22 -2.08 6.91
CA GLY A 70 -0.71 -1.63 8.16
C GLY A 70 0.37 -0.92 8.98
N ASN A 71 0.62 -1.44 10.19
CA ASN A 71 1.58 -0.82 11.12
C ASN A 71 3.01 -0.77 10.57
N PHE A 72 3.39 -1.75 9.77
CA PHE A 72 4.69 -1.83 9.12
C PHE A 72 5.03 -0.57 8.32
N VAL A 73 4.09 -0.03 7.51
CA VAL A 73 4.37 1.10 6.63
C VAL A 73 4.82 2.35 7.38
N SER A 74 4.36 2.54 8.62
CA SER A 74 4.67 3.73 9.43
C SER A 74 6.13 3.82 9.89
N GLY A 75 6.87 2.70 9.84
CA GLY A 75 8.31 2.64 10.11
C GLY A 75 9.16 2.30 8.90
N TYR A 76 8.57 2.07 7.75
CA TYR A 76 9.26 1.54 6.58
C TYR A 76 9.88 2.63 5.70
N ASN A 77 11.12 2.38 5.26
CA ASN A 77 11.80 3.14 4.22
C ASN A 77 11.71 2.34 2.92
N TRP A 78 10.89 2.78 1.98
CA TRP A 78 10.70 2.05 0.72
C TRP A 78 11.98 1.90 -0.11
N GLU A 79 12.93 2.83 0.04
CA GLU A 79 14.23 2.82 -0.62
C GLU A 79 15.08 1.61 -0.21
N ASP A 80 14.91 1.11 1.00
CA ASP A 80 15.58 -0.10 1.49
C ASP A 80 15.11 -1.37 0.75
N GLY A 81 13.89 -1.37 0.21
CA GLY A 81 13.27 -2.48 -0.49
C GLY A 81 13.41 -2.46 -2.03
N VAL A 82 14.31 -1.63 -2.60
CA VAL A 82 14.53 -1.56 -4.05
C VAL A 82 16.01 -1.75 -4.43
N GLY A 83 16.27 -2.05 -5.69
CA GLY A 83 17.63 -2.36 -6.19
C GLY A 83 18.06 -3.79 -5.93
N PRO A 84 19.37 -4.10 -6.11
CA PRO A 84 19.91 -5.45 -5.94
C PRO A 84 19.70 -5.97 -4.51
N VAL A 85 19.08 -7.14 -4.39
CA VAL A 85 18.65 -7.71 -3.10
C VAL A 85 19.81 -7.87 -2.12
N GLU A 86 20.99 -8.26 -2.61
CA GLU A 86 22.21 -8.45 -1.80
C GLU A 86 22.77 -7.16 -1.21
N LYS A 87 22.33 -6.00 -1.70
CA LYS A 87 22.75 -4.67 -1.22
C LYS A 87 21.72 -4.02 -0.29
N ARG A 88 20.56 -4.63 -0.13
CA ARG A 88 19.49 -4.07 0.70
C ARG A 88 19.82 -4.26 2.19
N PRO A 89 19.59 -3.23 3.02
CA PRO A 89 19.87 -3.35 4.45
C PRO A 89 18.83 -4.24 5.14
N LYS A 90 19.27 -4.94 6.18
CA LYS A 90 18.34 -5.55 7.15
C LYS A 90 17.97 -4.51 8.18
N ARG A 91 16.68 -4.34 8.47
CA ARG A 91 16.17 -3.39 9.46
C ARG A 91 15.42 -4.09 10.58
N LEU A 92 15.56 -3.55 11.79
CA LEU A 92 14.64 -3.93 12.88
C LEU A 92 13.28 -3.29 12.58
N ASP A 93 12.28 -4.12 12.35
CA ASP A 93 10.89 -3.66 12.26
C ASP A 93 10.31 -3.49 13.67
N LEU A 94 9.94 -2.25 14.00
CA LEU A 94 9.39 -1.90 15.30
C LEU A 94 7.90 -2.19 15.44
N ALA A 95 7.20 -2.35 14.31
CA ALA A 95 5.76 -2.66 14.34
C ALA A 95 5.51 -4.08 14.86
N TRP A 96 6.32 -5.03 14.41
CA TRP A 96 6.10 -6.46 14.70
C TRP A 96 7.26 -7.11 15.44
N GLY A 97 8.30 -6.34 15.81
CA GLY A 97 9.45 -6.83 16.57
C GLY A 97 10.27 -7.88 15.82
N THR A 98 10.34 -7.79 14.51
CA THR A 98 11.07 -8.71 13.65
C THR A 98 12.25 -8.02 12.95
N THR A 99 13.09 -8.78 12.26
CA THR A 99 14.09 -8.23 11.37
C THR A 99 13.58 -8.33 9.93
N GLU A 100 13.35 -7.19 9.29
CA GLU A 100 12.99 -7.12 7.87
C GLU A 100 14.25 -7.25 7.02
N PRO A 101 14.38 -8.32 6.21
CA PRO A 101 15.55 -8.53 5.36
C PRO A 101 15.50 -7.75 4.05
N ASN A 102 14.37 -7.15 3.71
CA ASN A 102 14.11 -6.44 2.46
C ASN A 102 14.31 -7.29 1.19
N TYR A 103 14.11 -8.61 1.25
CA TYR A 103 14.18 -9.47 0.06
C TYR A 103 13.02 -9.25 -0.90
N PHE A 104 11.91 -8.74 -0.38
CA PHE A 104 10.70 -8.43 -1.12
C PHE A 104 10.32 -6.96 -0.87
N GLY A 105 10.19 -6.16 -1.92
CA GLY A 105 9.85 -4.75 -1.81
C GLY A 105 8.97 -4.28 -2.96
N THR A 106 9.01 -2.98 -3.27
CA THR A 106 8.12 -2.35 -4.26
C THR A 106 8.13 -3.06 -5.62
N ASN A 107 9.31 -3.34 -6.16
CA ASN A 107 9.41 -3.94 -7.50
C ASN A 107 8.92 -5.38 -7.54
N GLU A 108 9.25 -6.18 -6.52
CA GLU A 108 8.79 -7.56 -6.38
C GLU A 108 7.26 -7.57 -6.25
N PHE A 109 6.69 -6.67 -5.44
CA PHE A 109 5.24 -6.58 -5.29
C PHE A 109 4.55 -6.20 -6.60
N MET A 110 5.08 -5.24 -7.36
CA MET A 110 4.52 -4.86 -8.65
C MET A 110 4.58 -5.98 -9.69
N LYS A 111 5.68 -6.77 -9.71
CA LYS A 111 5.78 -8.00 -10.51
C LYS A 111 4.73 -9.03 -10.10
N TRP A 112 4.60 -9.25 -8.78
CA TRP A 112 3.62 -10.17 -8.23
C TRP A 112 2.19 -9.76 -8.62
N CYS A 113 1.84 -8.47 -8.53
CA CYS A 113 0.54 -7.95 -8.96
C CYS A 113 0.25 -8.26 -10.43
N LYS A 114 1.23 -8.05 -11.32
CA LYS A 114 1.09 -8.40 -12.75
C LYS A 114 0.84 -9.90 -12.94
N LYS A 115 1.61 -10.76 -12.25
CA LYS A 115 1.43 -12.21 -12.32
C LYS A 115 0.09 -12.68 -11.73
N ALA A 116 -0.38 -12.04 -10.66
CA ALA A 116 -1.65 -12.35 -10.00
C ALA A 116 -2.87 -11.72 -10.71
N ASN A 117 -2.67 -10.87 -11.70
CA ASN A 117 -3.71 -10.11 -12.40
C ASN A 117 -4.55 -9.26 -11.43
N THR A 118 -3.88 -8.51 -10.59
CA THR A 118 -4.48 -7.60 -9.58
C THR A 118 -3.81 -6.23 -9.65
N GLU A 119 -4.54 -5.18 -9.26
CA GLU A 119 -3.98 -3.83 -9.16
C GLU A 119 -3.26 -3.63 -7.81
N CYS A 120 -2.42 -2.62 -7.74
CA CYS A 120 -1.75 -2.20 -6.52
C CYS A 120 -2.46 -0.99 -5.90
N MET A 121 -2.73 -1.05 -4.59
CA MET A 121 -3.01 0.09 -3.73
C MET A 121 -1.81 0.29 -2.81
N MET A 122 -0.94 1.25 -3.15
CA MET A 122 0.30 1.48 -2.41
C MET A 122 0.08 2.40 -1.22
N ALA A 123 0.61 2.05 -0.05
CA ALA A 123 0.62 2.91 1.12
C ALA A 123 1.99 3.59 1.30
N VAL A 124 1.98 4.88 1.65
CA VAL A 124 3.18 5.67 1.94
C VAL A 124 3.35 5.90 3.44
N ASN A 125 4.61 6.01 3.87
CA ASN A 125 4.93 6.26 5.27
C ASN A 125 4.71 7.74 5.64
N LEU A 126 3.57 8.04 6.29
CA LEU A 126 3.33 9.35 6.92
C LEU A 126 3.47 9.29 8.45
N GLY A 127 3.97 8.19 8.99
CA GLY A 127 4.30 8.04 10.41
C GLY A 127 5.64 8.69 10.74
N THR A 128 6.73 8.02 10.40
CA THR A 128 8.11 8.44 10.65
C THR A 128 8.72 9.24 9.50
N ARG A 129 8.05 9.29 8.33
CA ARG A 129 8.46 10.05 7.14
C ARG A 129 7.37 11.05 6.73
N GLY A 130 7.41 11.57 5.52
CA GLY A 130 6.53 12.68 5.15
C GLY A 130 6.30 12.84 3.65
N ALA A 131 5.94 14.06 3.25
CA ALA A 131 5.49 14.37 1.91
C ALA A 131 6.57 14.16 0.84
N ASP A 132 7.84 14.42 1.15
CA ASP A 132 8.93 14.28 0.19
C ASP A 132 9.18 12.83 -0.19
N GLU A 133 9.24 11.94 0.80
CA GLU A 133 9.42 10.50 0.55
C GLU A 133 8.22 9.89 -0.16
N ALA A 134 7.02 10.35 0.18
CA ALA A 134 5.79 9.91 -0.49
C ALA A 134 5.82 10.28 -1.99
N ARG A 135 6.17 11.53 -2.32
CA ARG A 135 6.30 11.93 -3.71
C ARG A 135 7.47 11.24 -4.42
N ASN A 136 8.58 10.96 -3.71
CA ASN A 136 9.73 10.24 -4.26
C ASN A 136 9.35 8.81 -4.69
N LEU A 137 8.50 8.14 -3.93
CA LEU A 137 7.99 6.82 -4.32
C LEU A 137 7.09 6.90 -5.56
N VAL A 138 6.24 7.94 -5.68
CA VAL A 138 5.45 8.17 -6.92
C VAL A 138 6.38 8.44 -8.10
N GLU A 139 7.43 9.26 -7.93
CA GLU A 139 8.41 9.52 -8.98
C GLU A 139 9.13 8.23 -9.40
N TYR A 140 9.55 7.40 -8.43
CA TYR A 140 10.17 6.11 -8.70
C TYR A 140 9.25 5.17 -9.48
N THR A 141 7.99 5.08 -9.11
CA THR A 141 7.05 4.11 -9.70
C THR A 141 6.41 4.60 -11.00
N ASN A 142 6.08 5.89 -11.10
CA ASN A 142 5.21 6.39 -12.16
C ASN A 142 5.91 7.33 -13.16
N HIS A 143 6.98 8.03 -12.75
CA HIS A 143 7.63 8.97 -13.68
C HIS A 143 8.44 8.23 -14.75
N LYS A 144 8.33 8.70 -16.00
CA LYS A 144 8.90 7.96 -17.13
C LYS A 144 10.43 7.89 -17.08
N SER A 145 11.12 9.03 -17.01
CA SER A 145 12.59 9.11 -16.99
C SER A 145 13.07 10.57 -16.85
N GLY A 146 14.38 10.74 -16.63
CA GLY A 146 15.03 12.04 -16.65
C GLY A 146 15.05 12.71 -15.27
N SER A 147 14.68 11.98 -14.22
CA SER A 147 14.79 12.44 -12.84
C SER A 147 15.46 11.37 -11.97
N ALA A 148 15.95 11.77 -10.81
CA ALA A 148 16.77 10.90 -9.96
C ALA A 148 16.11 9.54 -9.65
N TRP A 149 14.85 9.55 -9.23
CA TRP A 149 14.13 8.33 -8.85
C TRP A 149 13.66 7.52 -10.04
N SER A 150 13.18 8.14 -11.10
CA SER A 150 12.79 7.43 -12.33
C SER A 150 13.99 6.76 -13.01
N ASP A 151 15.14 7.44 -13.03
CA ASP A 151 16.38 6.89 -13.59
C ASP A 151 16.96 5.80 -12.70
N LEU A 152 16.76 5.90 -11.36
CA LEU A 152 17.12 4.83 -10.43
C LEU A 152 16.28 3.57 -10.68
N ARG A 153 14.95 3.70 -10.92
CA ARG A 153 14.12 2.56 -11.31
C ARG A 153 14.68 1.84 -12.53
N LYS A 154 15.08 2.61 -13.56
CA LYS A 154 15.69 2.05 -14.78
C LYS A 154 17.01 1.35 -14.48
N LYS A 155 17.87 1.92 -13.65
CA LYS A 155 19.12 1.27 -13.19
C LYS A 155 18.85 -0.04 -12.45
N HIS A 156 17.69 -0.17 -11.82
CA HIS A 156 17.24 -1.39 -11.17
C HIS A 156 16.63 -2.42 -12.15
N GLY A 157 16.65 -2.13 -13.47
CA GLY A 157 16.18 -3.03 -14.52
C GLY A 157 14.69 -2.89 -14.89
N TYR A 158 14.05 -1.80 -14.50
CA TYR A 158 12.64 -1.55 -14.79
C TYR A 158 12.48 -0.29 -15.65
N ASP A 159 12.57 -0.45 -16.97
CA ASP A 159 12.56 0.68 -17.92
C ASP A 159 11.21 1.41 -17.92
N GLU A 160 10.10 0.66 -17.93
CA GLU A 160 8.77 1.25 -17.95
C GLU A 160 8.25 1.56 -16.54
N PRO A 161 7.46 2.62 -16.37
CA PRO A 161 6.75 2.91 -15.13
C PRO A 161 5.84 1.76 -14.69
N TRP A 162 5.69 1.60 -13.38
CA TRP A 162 4.72 0.68 -12.79
C TRP A 162 3.28 1.19 -12.88
N ASP A 163 3.11 2.50 -13.00
CA ASP A 163 1.82 3.19 -13.15
C ASP A 163 0.81 2.91 -12.03
N VAL A 164 1.26 3.02 -10.79
CA VAL A 164 0.43 2.83 -9.59
C VAL A 164 -0.60 3.95 -9.49
N LYS A 165 -1.88 3.62 -9.48
CA LYS A 165 -2.97 4.63 -9.53
C LYS A 165 -3.56 4.96 -8.17
N LEU A 166 -3.57 4.04 -7.20
CA LEU A 166 -4.24 4.23 -5.91
C LEU A 166 -3.24 4.22 -4.76
N TRP A 167 -3.31 5.26 -3.90
CA TRP A 167 -2.32 5.55 -2.88
C TRP A 167 -2.95 5.83 -1.52
N CYS A 168 -2.56 5.07 -0.48
CA CYS A 168 -2.94 5.35 0.91
C CYS A 168 -1.96 6.29 1.57
N LEU A 169 -2.46 7.35 2.16
CA LEU A 169 -1.69 8.36 2.89
C LEU A 169 -1.48 7.93 4.36
N GLY A 170 -0.58 6.98 4.58
CA GLY A 170 -0.32 6.39 5.88
C GLY A 170 -1.26 5.24 6.25
N ASN A 171 -1.21 4.83 7.53
CA ASN A 171 -2.04 3.78 8.11
C ASN A 171 -2.41 4.13 9.55
N GLU A 172 -3.70 4.06 9.91
CA GLU A 172 -4.22 4.19 11.30
C GLU A 172 -3.59 5.34 12.10
N MET A 173 -3.40 6.48 11.46
CA MET A 173 -2.59 7.58 11.99
C MET A 173 -3.13 8.22 13.28
N ASP A 174 -4.34 7.85 13.69
CA ASP A 174 -4.96 8.21 14.98
C ASP A 174 -4.64 7.24 16.12
N GLY A 175 -4.10 6.06 15.80
CA GLY A 175 -3.85 5.00 16.77
C GLY A 175 -2.59 5.23 17.62
N ALA A 176 -2.72 5.19 18.94
CA ALA A 176 -1.59 5.39 19.86
C ALA A 176 -0.50 4.30 19.72
N TRP A 177 -0.84 3.15 19.15
CA TRP A 177 0.11 2.05 18.86
C TRP A 177 0.91 2.29 17.57
N GLN A 178 0.51 3.27 16.77
CA GLN A 178 1.11 3.54 15.46
C GLN A 178 2.34 4.43 15.61
N MET A 179 3.44 4.06 14.95
CA MET A 179 4.62 4.93 14.90
C MET A 179 4.25 6.26 14.24
N GLY A 180 4.56 7.37 14.93
CA GLY A 180 4.25 8.71 14.44
C GLY A 180 2.76 9.02 14.43
N ALA A 181 1.96 8.42 15.33
CA ALA A 181 0.56 8.76 15.55
C ALA A 181 0.37 10.29 15.68
N LYS A 182 -0.72 10.78 15.15
CA LYS A 182 -0.99 12.23 15.01
C LYS A 182 -2.39 12.57 15.48
N THR A 183 -2.58 13.84 15.85
CA THR A 183 -3.92 14.40 15.94
C THR A 183 -4.52 14.56 14.54
N ALA A 184 -5.84 14.74 14.46
CA ALA A 184 -6.55 14.96 13.19
C ALA A 184 -5.97 16.13 12.38
N THR A 185 -5.65 17.23 13.06
CA THR A 185 -5.08 18.44 12.42
C THR A 185 -3.66 18.20 11.91
N GLU A 186 -2.79 17.57 12.70
CA GLU A 186 -1.41 17.26 12.27
C GLU A 186 -1.41 16.31 11.09
N TYR A 187 -2.24 15.26 11.15
CA TYR A 187 -2.37 14.32 10.04
C TYR A 187 -2.94 14.99 8.79
N GLY A 188 -4.03 15.77 8.93
CA GLY A 188 -4.63 16.48 7.80
C GLY A 188 -3.62 17.36 7.08
N ARG A 189 -2.78 18.09 7.84
CA ARG A 189 -1.72 18.95 7.28
C ARG A 189 -0.68 18.16 6.49
N VAL A 190 -0.12 17.10 7.07
CA VAL A 190 0.91 16.29 6.38
C VAL A 190 0.33 15.52 5.19
N ALA A 191 -0.89 15.00 5.32
CA ALA A 191 -1.55 14.27 4.24
C ALA A 191 -1.92 15.19 3.06
N LEU A 192 -2.36 16.43 3.33
CA LEU A 192 -2.62 17.44 2.30
C LEU A 192 -1.35 17.74 1.49
N GLU A 193 -0.24 18.02 2.16
CA GLU A 193 1.02 18.32 1.48
C GLU A 193 1.57 17.10 0.74
N ALA A 194 1.46 15.90 1.32
CA ALA A 194 1.84 14.66 0.63
C ALA A 194 1.00 14.44 -0.63
N SER A 195 -0.33 14.50 -0.53
CA SER A 195 -1.23 14.34 -1.67
C SER A 195 -0.95 15.36 -2.77
N LYS A 196 -0.74 16.62 -2.40
CA LYS A 196 -0.43 17.70 -3.34
C LYS A 196 0.87 17.41 -4.10
N MET A 197 1.97 17.08 -3.40
CA MET A 197 3.26 16.79 -4.02
C MET A 197 3.20 15.52 -4.88
N MET A 198 2.54 14.47 -4.41
CA MET A 198 2.32 13.24 -5.17
C MET A 198 1.54 13.49 -6.46
N LYS A 199 0.46 14.28 -6.41
CA LYS A 199 -0.35 14.65 -7.59
C LYS A 199 0.35 15.63 -8.53
N TRP A 200 1.29 16.42 -8.06
CA TRP A 200 2.15 17.22 -8.95
C TRP A 200 3.17 16.35 -9.68
N THR A 201 3.56 15.23 -9.09
CA THR A 201 4.44 14.24 -9.73
C THR A 201 3.67 13.41 -10.77
N ASP A 202 2.46 12.96 -10.44
CA ASP A 202 1.53 12.28 -11.35
C ASP A 202 0.08 12.70 -11.07
N PRO A 203 -0.53 13.57 -11.91
CA PRO A 203 -1.88 14.06 -11.69
C PRO A 203 -2.97 13.02 -11.90
N THR A 204 -2.63 11.83 -12.41
CA THR A 204 -3.61 10.76 -12.68
C THR A 204 -3.89 9.85 -11.50
N ILE A 205 -3.15 10.01 -10.39
CA ILE A 205 -3.30 9.17 -9.20
C ILE A 205 -4.49 9.59 -8.32
N GLU A 206 -5.05 8.61 -7.64
CA GLU A 206 -6.02 8.79 -6.57
C GLU A 206 -5.34 8.62 -5.20
N THR A 207 -5.73 9.44 -4.22
CA THR A 207 -5.21 9.34 -2.85
C THR A 207 -6.32 9.03 -1.86
N VAL A 208 -6.04 8.17 -0.89
CA VAL A 208 -6.97 7.72 0.14
C VAL A 208 -6.44 8.14 1.51
N LEU A 209 -7.26 8.87 2.26
CA LEU A 209 -6.95 9.28 3.63
C LEU A 209 -7.30 8.17 4.64
N CYS A 210 -6.53 8.09 5.74
CA CYS A 210 -6.95 7.32 6.90
C CYS A 210 -8.16 7.98 7.57
N GLY A 211 -9.16 7.19 7.94
CA GLY A 211 -10.18 7.55 8.91
C GLY A 211 -9.74 7.23 10.35
N SER A 212 -10.67 7.25 11.29
CA SER A 212 -10.42 6.65 12.60
C SER A 212 -10.21 5.15 12.46
N SER A 213 -9.25 4.61 13.21
CA SER A 213 -8.86 3.20 13.16
C SER A 213 -9.97 2.25 13.65
N SER A 214 -10.92 2.74 14.46
CA SER A 214 -12.02 1.96 14.99
C SER A 214 -13.22 2.83 15.33
N VAL A 215 -14.42 2.29 15.11
CA VAL A 215 -15.68 2.91 15.57
C VAL A 215 -15.77 3.03 17.08
N ASN A 216 -14.98 2.25 17.82
CA ASN A 216 -14.87 2.30 19.28
C ASN A 216 -13.76 3.22 19.77
N SER A 217 -13.01 3.83 18.86
CA SER A 217 -11.94 4.77 19.20
C SER A 217 -12.52 6.09 19.72
N LYS A 218 -11.83 6.73 20.67
CA LYS A 218 -12.14 8.08 21.13
C LYS A 218 -11.98 9.13 20.02
N THR A 219 -11.30 8.80 18.95
CA THR A 219 -11.07 9.63 17.77
C THR A 219 -12.23 9.56 16.77
N PHE A 220 -13.07 8.51 16.82
CA PHE A 220 -14.18 8.31 15.89
C PHE A 220 -15.14 9.52 15.85
N GLY A 221 -15.49 9.94 14.65
CA GLY A 221 -16.31 11.12 14.40
C GLY A 221 -15.56 12.45 14.55
N ARG A 222 -14.63 12.57 15.50
CA ARG A 222 -13.84 13.80 15.70
C ARG A 222 -12.70 13.90 14.69
N TRP A 223 -12.09 12.79 14.37
CA TRP A 223 -10.96 12.72 13.47
C TRP A 223 -11.39 12.98 12.01
N GLU A 224 -12.55 12.44 11.62
CA GLU A 224 -13.16 12.69 10.32
C GLU A 224 -13.50 14.19 10.13
N ILE A 225 -14.09 14.83 11.14
CA ILE A 225 -14.44 16.28 11.11
C ILE A 225 -13.18 17.13 11.09
N GLY A 226 -12.19 16.82 11.94
CA GLY A 226 -10.93 17.56 12.00
C GLY A 226 -10.18 17.66 10.68
N ARG A 227 -10.27 16.62 9.83
CA ARG A 227 -9.66 16.60 8.50
C ARG A 227 -10.39 17.44 7.46
N ALA A 228 -11.67 17.66 7.63
CA ALA A 228 -12.47 18.46 6.71
C ALA A 228 -12.11 19.96 6.74
N HIS A 229 -11.38 20.40 7.75
CA HIS A 229 -11.00 21.80 7.97
C HIS A 229 -9.52 22.10 7.66
N VAL A 230 -8.80 21.18 7.01
CA VAL A 230 -7.36 21.33 6.70
C VAL A 230 -7.10 21.54 5.21
#